data_a85554fd365346d5e4a4f8b6b0b0bab2
#
_entry.id   a85554fd365346d5e4a4f8b6b0b0bab2
#
_cell.length_a   1.000
_cell.length_b   1.000
_cell.length_c   1.000
_cell.angle_alpha   90.00
_cell.angle_beta   90.00
_cell.angle_gamma   90.00
#
_symmetry.space_group_name_H-M   'P 1'
#
loop_
_entity.id
_entity.type
_entity.pdbx_description
1 polymer ?
#
loop_
_entity_poly.entity_id
_entity_poly.type
_entity_poly.pdbx_seq_one_letter_code
_entity_poly.pdbx_strand_id
1 'polypeptide(L)'
;MGVPTETALKLRARTLLEAMTERERWVYALPREVADGQARSFLQERGLSVEEEDAAAGVVRLLDAKAKARFVLFSSAALEVTMVEASGPDAPALLGELLEKTGFYAQSQLLATALDVRDPECVKALRTLAHMVVAWDEDWTDMFLLHLASPDAVVRHEAVASTSVAAMVSRDPEPARRLLEEALSREKFPKLRETIEEAIALVVAMGGGPVQL
;
A
#
# COMPACT_ATOMS: atom_id res chain seq x y z
N MET A 1 -7.11 -11.30 -20.07
CA MET A 1 -5.88 -11.83 -19.43
C MET A 1 -6.20 -13.18 -18.81
N GLY A 2 -5.37 -14.22 -19.06
CA GLY A 2 -5.63 -15.57 -18.53
C GLY A 2 -5.35 -15.63 -17.03
N VAL A 3 -6.22 -16.33 -16.31
CA VAL A 3 -6.03 -16.65 -14.88
C VAL A 3 -4.72 -17.44 -14.74
N PRO A 4 -3.80 -17.06 -13.82
CA PRO A 4 -2.56 -17.80 -13.61
C PRO A 4 -2.87 -19.24 -13.19
N THR A 5 -2.12 -20.21 -13.71
CA THR A 5 -2.28 -21.60 -13.31
C THR A 5 -1.87 -21.79 -11.84
N GLU A 6 -2.47 -22.76 -11.15
CA GLU A 6 -2.19 -23.09 -9.74
C GLU A 6 -0.68 -23.27 -9.47
N THR A 7 0.06 -23.83 -10.42
CA THR A 7 1.52 -24.00 -10.35
C THR A 7 2.26 -22.65 -10.38
N ALA A 8 1.79 -21.70 -11.18
CA ALA A 8 2.38 -20.36 -11.26
C ALA A 8 2.13 -19.55 -9.98
N LEU A 9 0.96 -19.72 -9.33
CA LEU A 9 0.64 -19.11 -8.04
C LEU A 9 1.52 -19.70 -6.92
N LYS A 10 1.68 -21.02 -6.85
CA LYS A 10 2.55 -21.68 -5.87
C LYS A 10 4.02 -21.29 -6.00
N LEU A 11 4.53 -21.18 -7.23
CA LEU A 11 5.90 -20.76 -7.48
C LEU A 11 6.12 -19.30 -7.06
N ARG A 12 5.16 -18.41 -7.34
CA ARG A 12 5.20 -17.00 -6.91
C ARG A 12 5.15 -16.85 -5.40
N ALA A 13 4.27 -17.59 -4.73
CA ALA A 13 4.17 -17.57 -3.27
C ALA A 13 5.48 -18.03 -2.60
N ARG A 14 6.13 -19.05 -3.15
CA ARG A 14 7.43 -19.54 -2.64
C ARG A 14 8.55 -18.51 -2.80
N THR A 15 8.65 -17.88 -3.95
CA THR A 15 9.65 -16.81 -4.20
C THR A 15 9.42 -15.61 -3.29
N LEU A 16 8.13 -15.25 -3.05
CA LEU A 16 7.76 -14.20 -2.10
C LEU A 16 8.12 -14.57 -0.66
N LEU A 17 7.90 -15.81 -0.25
CA LEU A 17 8.24 -16.28 1.10
C LEU A 17 9.75 -16.17 1.36
N GLU A 18 10.58 -16.50 0.37
CA GLU A 18 12.04 -16.38 0.44
C GLU A 18 12.48 -14.90 0.56
N ALA A 19 11.81 -13.97 -0.13
CA ALA A 19 12.07 -12.53 -0.04
C ALA A 19 11.52 -11.88 1.25
N MET A 20 10.60 -12.57 1.95
CA MET A 20 9.95 -12.06 3.17
C MET A 20 10.78 -12.24 4.43
N THR A 21 11.82 -13.08 4.42
CA THR A 21 12.59 -13.43 5.62
C THR A 21 13.41 -12.29 6.23
N GLU A 22 13.61 -11.18 5.49
CA GLU A 22 14.41 -10.04 5.94
C GLU A 22 13.59 -8.80 6.37
N ARG A 23 12.26 -8.85 6.27
CA ARG A 23 11.39 -7.71 6.58
C ARG A 23 10.59 -7.94 7.86
N GLU A 24 10.37 -6.88 8.61
CA GLU A 24 9.51 -6.91 9.81
C GLU A 24 8.03 -6.69 9.49
N ARG A 25 7.71 -6.21 8.30
CA ARG A 25 6.38 -5.83 7.86
C ARG A 25 6.18 -6.05 6.36
N TRP A 26 5.01 -6.55 5.99
CA TRP A 26 4.62 -6.83 4.60
C TRP A 26 3.26 -6.24 4.31
N VAL A 27 3.10 -5.65 3.12
CA VAL A 27 1.83 -5.10 2.67
C VAL A 27 1.52 -5.61 1.27
N TYR A 28 0.29 -6.11 1.10
CA TYR A 28 -0.22 -6.60 -0.19
C TYR A 28 -1.62 -6.08 -0.45
N ALA A 29 -1.95 -5.95 -1.74
CA ALA A 29 -3.30 -5.63 -2.20
C ALA A 29 -3.98 -6.91 -2.69
N LEU A 30 -5.14 -7.22 -2.12
CA LEU A 30 -6.00 -8.33 -2.51
C LEU A 30 -7.11 -7.82 -3.43
N PRO A 31 -7.57 -8.62 -4.42
CA PRO A 31 -8.74 -8.27 -5.21
C PRO A 31 -9.97 -8.04 -4.33
N ARG A 32 -10.78 -7.04 -4.67
CA ARG A 32 -12.01 -6.72 -3.91
C ARG A 32 -12.99 -7.89 -3.82
N GLU A 33 -13.04 -8.71 -4.87
CA GLU A 33 -13.92 -9.89 -4.94
C GLU A 33 -13.61 -10.93 -3.87
N VAL A 34 -12.39 -10.90 -3.37
CA VAL A 34 -11.93 -11.74 -2.25
C VAL A 34 -12.36 -11.18 -0.91
N ALA A 35 -12.95 -9.99 -0.93
CA ALA A 35 -13.57 -9.22 0.14
C ALA A 35 -13.05 -9.53 1.57
N ASP A 36 -13.13 -8.54 2.42
CA ASP A 36 -12.85 -8.58 3.86
C ASP A 36 -13.28 -9.87 4.54
N GLY A 37 -14.43 -10.44 4.13
CA GLY A 37 -14.97 -11.65 4.70
C GLY A 37 -14.07 -12.87 4.52
N GLN A 38 -13.48 -13.11 3.33
CA GLN A 38 -12.66 -14.30 3.09
C GLN A 38 -11.31 -14.20 3.78
N ALA A 39 -10.62 -13.06 3.68
CA ALA A 39 -9.35 -12.87 4.35
C ALA A 39 -9.51 -12.92 5.87
N ARG A 40 -10.53 -12.24 6.42
CA ARG A 40 -10.86 -12.27 7.84
C ARG A 40 -11.18 -13.69 8.32
N SER A 41 -12.10 -14.39 7.63
CA SER A 41 -12.48 -15.75 7.99
C SER A 41 -11.29 -16.70 7.96
N PHE A 42 -10.45 -16.61 6.91
CA PHE A 42 -9.23 -17.42 6.82
C PHE A 42 -8.31 -17.20 8.04
N LEU A 43 -8.04 -15.95 8.40
CA LEU A 43 -7.16 -15.64 9.54
C LEU A 43 -7.77 -16.11 10.86
N GLN A 44 -9.09 -16.00 11.04
CA GLN A 44 -9.78 -16.50 12.22
C GLN A 44 -9.75 -18.04 12.30
N GLU A 45 -9.90 -18.76 11.18
CA GLU A 45 -9.75 -20.22 11.10
C GLU A 45 -8.34 -20.67 11.50
N ARG A 46 -7.34 -19.80 11.34
CA ARG A 46 -5.93 -20.02 11.76
C ARG A 46 -5.65 -19.57 13.19
N GLY A 47 -6.67 -19.21 13.96
CA GLY A 47 -6.56 -18.90 15.38
C GLY A 47 -6.28 -17.44 15.72
N LEU A 48 -6.36 -16.52 14.74
CA LEU A 48 -6.30 -15.09 15.04
C LEU A 48 -7.66 -14.60 15.55
N SER A 49 -7.63 -13.72 16.54
CA SER A 49 -8.81 -13.04 17.06
C SER A 49 -8.83 -11.57 16.66
N VAL A 50 -10.02 -11.02 16.50
CA VAL A 50 -10.16 -9.58 16.25
C VAL A 50 -9.80 -8.83 17.53
N GLU A 51 -8.79 -7.98 17.45
CA GLU A 51 -8.35 -7.10 18.53
C GLU A 51 -9.13 -5.78 18.48
N GLU A 52 -9.33 -5.25 17.27
CA GLU A 52 -9.99 -3.97 17.05
C GLU A 52 -10.68 -3.99 15.67
N GLU A 53 -11.84 -3.35 15.60
CA GLU A 53 -12.58 -3.16 14.36
C GLU A 53 -13.12 -1.72 14.29
N ASP A 54 -12.72 -1.00 13.25
CA ASP A 54 -13.30 0.29 12.88
C ASP A 54 -14.06 0.14 11.56
N ALA A 55 -15.36 -0.09 11.69
CA ALA A 55 -16.25 -0.27 10.54
C ALA A 55 -16.37 1.00 9.68
N ALA A 56 -16.21 2.19 10.28
CA ALA A 56 -16.28 3.45 9.54
C ALA A 56 -15.02 3.67 8.69
N ALA A 57 -13.86 3.29 9.19
CA ALA A 57 -12.61 3.32 8.46
C ALA A 57 -12.39 2.08 7.58
N GLY A 58 -13.20 1.03 7.70
CA GLY A 58 -13.01 -0.25 7.00
C GLY A 58 -11.75 -1.00 7.45
N VAL A 59 -11.37 -0.85 8.73
CA VAL A 59 -10.15 -1.43 9.29
C VAL A 59 -10.49 -2.54 10.27
N VAL A 60 -9.83 -3.68 10.13
CA VAL A 60 -9.91 -4.80 11.09
C VAL A 60 -8.49 -5.21 11.48
N ARG A 61 -8.21 -5.22 12.79
CA ARG A 61 -6.95 -5.71 13.35
C ARG A 61 -7.13 -7.08 13.96
N LEU A 62 -6.27 -8.03 13.57
CA LEU A 62 -6.28 -9.39 14.06
C LEU A 62 -4.92 -9.72 14.67
N LEU A 63 -4.96 -10.45 15.78
CA LEU A 63 -3.78 -10.87 16.54
C LEU A 63 -3.89 -12.35 16.91
N ASP A 64 -2.78 -13.08 16.83
CA ASP A 64 -2.72 -14.41 17.39
C ASP A 64 -2.56 -14.36 18.94
N ALA A 65 -2.96 -15.41 19.64
CA ALA A 65 -2.96 -15.49 21.11
C ALA A 65 -1.57 -15.28 21.76
N LYS A 66 -0.49 -15.45 21.00
CA LYS A 66 0.90 -15.28 21.45
C LYS A 66 1.54 -13.98 20.98
N ALA A 67 0.78 -13.12 20.31
CA ALA A 67 1.22 -11.87 19.68
C ALA A 67 2.40 -12.06 18.69
N LYS A 68 2.53 -13.24 18.07
CA LYS A 68 3.59 -13.55 17.10
C LYS A 68 3.22 -13.24 15.66
N ALA A 69 1.93 -13.06 15.38
CA ALA A 69 1.43 -12.62 14.08
C ALA A 69 0.34 -11.57 14.29
N ARG A 70 0.49 -10.44 13.65
CA ARG A 70 -0.50 -9.36 13.60
C ARG A 70 -0.87 -9.10 12.15
N PHE A 71 -2.15 -8.96 11.89
CA PHE A 71 -2.70 -8.58 10.59
C PHE A 71 -3.60 -7.37 10.73
N VAL A 72 -3.47 -6.46 9.76
CA VAL A 72 -4.41 -5.35 9.58
C VAL A 72 -5.01 -5.49 8.19
N LEU A 73 -6.32 -5.64 8.13
CA LEU A 73 -7.08 -5.59 6.90
C LEU A 73 -7.66 -4.19 6.76
N PHE A 74 -7.46 -3.57 5.62
CA PHE A 74 -8.03 -2.27 5.28
C PHE A 74 -8.74 -2.35 3.94
N SER A 75 -10.06 -2.16 3.96
CA SER A 75 -10.86 -2.18 2.75
C SER A 75 -11.15 -0.79 2.26
N SER A 76 -10.76 -0.55 1.03
CA SER A 76 -11.00 0.72 0.36
C SER A 76 -11.95 0.53 -0.81
N ALA A 77 -13.16 1.08 -0.67
CA ALA A 77 -14.12 1.13 -1.79
C ALA A 77 -13.60 1.99 -2.95
N ALA A 78 -12.81 3.04 -2.65
CA ALA A 78 -12.25 3.93 -3.66
C ALA A 78 -11.10 3.29 -4.45
N LEU A 79 -10.35 2.36 -3.84
CA LEU A 79 -9.28 1.60 -4.50
C LEU A 79 -9.78 0.28 -5.09
N GLU A 80 -10.97 -0.16 -4.70
CA GLU A 80 -11.53 -1.46 -5.05
C GLU A 80 -10.59 -2.62 -4.72
N VAL A 81 -9.87 -2.51 -3.61
CA VAL A 81 -8.96 -3.54 -3.08
C VAL A 81 -9.12 -3.67 -1.57
N THR A 82 -8.70 -4.79 -1.05
CA THR A 82 -8.43 -4.97 0.38
C THR A 82 -6.92 -5.02 0.58
N MET A 83 -6.39 -4.06 1.31
CA MET A 83 -4.99 -4.09 1.72
C MET A 83 -4.84 -5.04 2.90
N VAL A 84 -3.80 -5.85 2.89
CA VAL A 84 -3.39 -6.65 4.03
C VAL A 84 -1.99 -6.25 4.46
N GLU A 85 -1.87 -5.77 5.69
CA GLU A 85 -0.57 -5.59 6.34
C GLU A 85 -0.36 -6.74 7.32
N ALA A 86 0.81 -7.35 7.30
CA ALA A 86 1.20 -8.42 8.18
C ALA A 86 2.52 -8.09 8.88
N SER A 87 2.66 -8.46 10.15
CA SER A 87 3.87 -8.25 10.95
C SER A 87 4.01 -9.32 12.03
N GLY A 88 5.25 -9.52 12.46
CA GLY A 88 5.62 -10.51 13.48
C GLY A 88 6.21 -11.80 12.90
N PRO A 89 6.91 -12.59 13.71
CA PRO A 89 7.73 -13.72 13.26
C PRO A 89 6.94 -14.86 12.59
N ASP A 90 5.68 -15.07 12.96
CA ASP A 90 4.83 -16.13 12.40
C ASP A 90 3.95 -15.62 11.24
N ALA A 91 3.94 -14.29 10.98
CA ALA A 91 3.12 -13.66 9.96
C ALA A 91 3.49 -14.09 8.53
N PRO A 92 4.77 -14.26 8.12
CA PRO A 92 5.11 -14.63 6.75
C PRO A 92 4.45 -15.92 6.27
N ALA A 93 4.44 -16.96 7.10
CA ALA A 93 3.85 -18.25 6.75
C ALA A 93 2.32 -18.12 6.53
N LEU A 94 1.63 -17.47 7.47
CA LEU A 94 0.18 -17.24 7.38
C LEU A 94 -0.18 -16.34 6.21
N LEU A 95 0.62 -15.31 5.95
CA LEU A 95 0.42 -14.42 4.82
C LEU A 95 0.60 -15.18 3.49
N GLY A 96 1.61 -16.04 3.37
CA GLY A 96 1.80 -16.89 2.20
C GLY A 96 0.58 -17.74 1.89
N GLU A 97 0.03 -18.44 2.90
CA GLU A 97 -1.19 -19.23 2.77
C GLU A 97 -2.41 -18.38 2.40
N LEU A 98 -2.53 -17.20 2.99
CA LEU A 98 -3.60 -16.25 2.64
C LEU A 98 -3.51 -15.84 1.18
N LEU A 99 -2.34 -15.42 0.71
CA LEU A 99 -2.11 -14.97 -0.67
C LEU A 99 -2.34 -16.10 -1.70
N GLU A 100 -1.97 -17.35 -1.36
CA GLU A 100 -2.28 -18.51 -2.20
C GLU A 100 -3.79 -18.75 -2.32
N LYS A 101 -4.53 -18.59 -1.21
CA LYS A 101 -5.98 -18.84 -1.17
C LYS A 101 -6.77 -17.73 -1.88
N THR A 102 -6.36 -16.48 -1.71
CA THR A 102 -7.13 -15.31 -2.12
C THR A 102 -6.68 -14.72 -3.45
N GLY A 103 -5.46 -14.99 -3.87
CA GLY A 103 -4.80 -14.21 -4.91
C GLY A 103 -4.39 -12.81 -4.39
N PHE A 104 -3.59 -12.13 -5.18
CA PHE A 104 -3.11 -10.77 -4.86
C PHE A 104 -2.65 -10.05 -6.12
N TYR A 105 -2.60 -8.72 -6.08
CA TYR A 105 -1.98 -7.93 -7.12
C TYR A 105 -0.47 -7.94 -6.93
N ALA A 106 0.26 -8.44 -7.94
CA ALA A 106 1.71 -8.40 -7.91
C ALA A 106 2.19 -6.94 -7.99
N GLN A 107 3.08 -6.53 -7.09
CA GLN A 107 3.65 -5.17 -7.06
C GLN A 107 4.23 -4.79 -8.43
N SER A 108 4.93 -5.70 -9.11
CA SER A 108 5.50 -5.46 -10.43
C SER A 108 4.44 -5.19 -11.51
N GLN A 109 3.26 -5.78 -11.41
CA GLN A 109 2.15 -5.51 -12.34
C GLN A 109 1.54 -4.14 -12.07
N LEU A 110 1.31 -3.81 -10.79
CA LEU A 110 0.83 -2.48 -10.42
C LEU A 110 1.82 -1.40 -10.81
N LEU A 111 3.12 -1.63 -10.62
CA LEU A 111 4.16 -0.69 -11.01
C LEU A 111 4.19 -0.49 -12.54
N ALA A 112 4.12 -1.57 -13.32
CA ALA A 112 4.03 -1.47 -14.78
C ALA A 112 2.79 -0.68 -15.23
N THR A 113 1.63 -0.89 -14.60
CA THR A 113 0.41 -0.11 -14.88
C THR A 113 0.58 1.36 -14.47
N ALA A 114 1.13 1.64 -13.29
CA ALA A 114 1.35 3.01 -12.83
C ALA A 114 2.34 3.77 -13.72
N LEU A 115 3.37 3.13 -14.25
CA LEU A 115 4.36 3.75 -15.14
C LEU A 115 3.83 3.99 -16.56
N ASP A 116 2.78 3.30 -17.00
CA ASP A 116 2.11 3.59 -18.26
C ASP A 116 1.04 4.68 -18.07
N VAL A 117 1.45 5.94 -18.21
CA VAL A 117 0.54 7.10 -18.05
C VAL A 117 -0.62 7.14 -19.06
N ARG A 118 -0.64 6.24 -20.06
CA ARG A 118 -1.75 6.07 -21.01
C ARG A 118 -2.77 5.04 -20.55
N ASP A 119 -2.39 4.20 -19.59
CA ASP A 119 -3.31 3.23 -19.00
C ASP A 119 -4.35 3.98 -18.15
N PRO A 120 -5.66 3.79 -18.39
CA PRO A 120 -6.71 4.44 -17.62
C PRO A 120 -6.67 4.05 -16.12
N GLU A 121 -6.04 2.92 -15.79
CA GLU A 121 -5.89 2.44 -14.41
C GLU A 121 -4.59 2.96 -13.74
N CYS A 122 -3.77 3.78 -14.42
CA CYS A 122 -2.47 4.20 -13.89
C CYS A 122 -2.57 4.95 -12.55
N VAL A 123 -3.56 5.83 -12.41
CA VAL A 123 -3.81 6.57 -11.15
C VAL A 123 -4.28 5.65 -10.04
N LYS A 124 -5.15 4.68 -10.35
CA LYS A 124 -5.60 3.68 -9.38
C LYS A 124 -4.45 2.79 -8.92
N ALA A 125 -3.59 2.37 -9.85
CA ALA A 125 -2.38 1.61 -9.54
C ALA A 125 -1.42 2.43 -8.66
N LEU A 126 -1.18 3.71 -8.96
CA LEU A 126 -0.39 4.63 -8.14
C LEU A 126 -0.92 4.72 -6.71
N ARG A 127 -2.23 4.94 -6.55
CA ARG A 127 -2.88 5.02 -5.23
C ARG A 127 -2.77 3.72 -4.45
N THR A 128 -2.93 2.57 -5.12
CA THR A 128 -2.77 1.25 -4.49
C THR A 128 -1.34 1.03 -4.05
N LEU A 129 -0.38 1.34 -4.91
CA LEU A 129 1.05 1.21 -4.62
C LEU A 129 1.49 2.11 -3.46
N ALA A 130 0.94 3.31 -3.34
CA ALA A 130 1.24 4.20 -2.22
C ALA A 130 1.01 3.55 -0.84
N HIS A 131 0.01 2.67 -0.74
CA HIS A 131 -0.25 1.88 0.47
C HIS A 131 0.70 0.67 0.64
N MET A 132 1.55 0.38 -0.35
CA MET A 132 2.48 -0.75 -0.33
C MET A 132 3.94 -0.32 -0.11
N VAL A 133 4.23 0.96 -0.01
CA VAL A 133 5.58 1.50 0.22
C VAL A 133 6.01 1.24 1.66
N VAL A 134 6.54 0.07 1.92
CA VAL A 134 7.07 -0.28 3.26
C VAL A 134 8.44 0.35 3.50
N ALA A 135 9.23 0.50 2.44
CA ALA A 135 10.50 1.21 2.42
C ALA A 135 10.66 1.92 1.07
N TRP A 136 11.32 3.07 1.07
CA TRP A 136 11.60 3.83 -0.15
C TRP A 136 12.81 3.22 -0.87
N ASP A 137 12.73 3.20 -2.22
CA ASP A 137 13.79 2.89 -3.15
C ASP A 137 13.69 3.80 -4.39
N GLU A 138 14.56 3.58 -5.37
CA GLU A 138 14.59 4.39 -6.60
C GLU A 138 13.32 4.20 -7.44
N ASP A 139 12.79 2.97 -7.52
CA ASP A 139 11.58 2.67 -8.30
C ASP A 139 10.37 3.44 -7.78
N TRP A 140 10.21 3.54 -6.46
CA TRP A 140 9.16 4.34 -5.83
C TRP A 140 9.34 5.83 -6.13
N THR A 141 10.55 6.33 -6.01
CA THR A 141 10.88 7.74 -6.26
C THR A 141 10.55 8.11 -7.70
N ASP A 142 10.98 7.33 -8.67
CA ASP A 142 10.74 7.58 -10.10
C ASP A 142 9.26 7.53 -10.45
N MET A 143 8.52 6.57 -9.90
CA MET A 143 7.08 6.47 -10.10
C MET A 143 6.35 7.73 -9.60
N PHE A 144 6.62 8.19 -8.38
CA PHE A 144 5.97 9.40 -7.85
C PHE A 144 6.39 10.64 -8.63
N LEU A 145 7.66 10.80 -8.99
CA LEU A 145 8.13 11.91 -9.80
C LEU A 145 7.42 12.00 -11.16
N LEU A 146 7.24 10.86 -11.83
CA LEU A 146 6.52 10.79 -13.10
C LEU A 146 5.10 11.39 -12.99
N HIS A 147 4.36 11.01 -11.96
CA HIS A 147 2.98 11.47 -11.77
C HIS A 147 2.92 12.91 -11.24
N LEU A 148 3.82 13.32 -10.35
CA LEU A 148 3.93 14.71 -9.88
C LEU A 148 4.31 15.68 -11.01
N ALA A 149 4.98 15.20 -12.07
CA ALA A 149 5.31 15.99 -13.27
C ALA A 149 4.28 15.86 -14.40
N SER A 150 3.16 15.15 -14.20
CA SER A 150 2.13 14.96 -15.23
C SER A 150 1.63 16.30 -15.79
N PRO A 151 1.35 16.42 -17.09
CA PRO A 151 0.68 17.59 -17.67
C PRO A 151 -0.74 17.76 -17.12
N ASP A 152 -1.40 16.68 -16.70
CA ASP A 152 -2.76 16.70 -16.14
C ASP A 152 -2.73 17.10 -14.65
N ALA A 153 -3.41 18.18 -14.31
CA ALA A 153 -3.49 18.68 -12.94
C ALA A 153 -4.23 17.71 -11.99
N VAL A 154 -5.17 16.91 -12.49
CA VAL A 154 -5.87 15.90 -11.69
C VAL A 154 -4.90 14.78 -11.31
N VAL A 155 -4.10 14.31 -12.26
CA VAL A 155 -3.06 13.30 -12.00
C VAL A 155 -2.04 13.82 -10.99
N ARG A 156 -1.58 15.08 -11.12
CA ARG A 156 -0.67 15.68 -10.15
C ARG A 156 -1.28 15.77 -8.75
N HIS A 157 -2.56 16.16 -8.65
CA HIS A 157 -3.26 16.20 -7.37
C HIS A 157 -3.31 14.81 -6.70
N GLU A 158 -3.66 13.79 -7.46
CA GLU A 158 -3.67 12.39 -6.97
C GLU A 158 -2.27 11.91 -6.57
N ALA A 159 -1.25 12.34 -7.29
CA ALA A 159 0.15 12.02 -6.95
C ALA A 159 0.58 12.67 -5.62
N VAL A 160 0.17 13.91 -5.34
CA VAL A 160 0.42 14.58 -4.05
C VAL A 160 -0.19 13.79 -2.90
N ALA A 161 -1.46 13.40 -3.02
CA ALA A 161 -2.15 12.60 -2.01
C ALA A 161 -1.46 11.22 -1.82
N SER A 162 -1.13 10.55 -2.94
CA SER A 162 -0.46 9.24 -2.92
C SER A 162 0.94 9.32 -2.29
N THR A 163 1.71 10.37 -2.56
CA THR A 163 3.03 10.58 -1.95
C THR A 163 2.92 10.76 -0.44
N SER A 164 1.90 11.47 0.03
CA SER A 164 1.63 11.64 1.47
C SER A 164 1.24 10.31 2.14
N VAL A 165 0.42 9.49 1.47
CA VAL A 165 0.08 8.14 1.95
C VAL A 165 1.34 7.26 2.04
N ALA A 166 2.20 7.29 1.03
CA ALA A 166 3.45 6.53 1.03
C ALA A 166 4.37 6.93 2.20
N ALA A 167 4.44 8.22 2.55
CA ALA A 167 5.16 8.68 3.72
C ALA A 167 4.61 8.08 5.03
N MET A 168 3.27 8.01 5.16
CA MET A 168 2.63 7.41 6.33
C MET A 168 2.92 5.91 6.44
N VAL A 169 2.80 5.21 5.32
CA VAL A 169 2.98 3.75 5.28
C VAL A 169 4.42 3.35 5.50
N SER A 170 5.38 4.03 4.86
CA SER A 170 6.82 3.76 5.03
C SER A 170 7.34 4.14 6.41
N ARG A 171 6.67 5.08 7.10
CA ARG A 171 7.15 5.72 8.33
C ARG A 171 8.47 6.48 8.11
N ASP A 172 8.78 6.80 6.87
CA ASP A 172 9.92 7.61 6.46
C ASP A 172 9.40 8.79 5.64
N PRO A 173 9.21 9.96 6.27
CA PRO A 173 8.64 11.13 5.61
C PRO A 173 9.63 11.87 4.71
N GLU A 174 10.93 11.65 4.85
CA GLU A 174 11.95 12.47 4.21
C GLU A 174 11.96 12.36 2.67
N PRO A 175 11.86 11.16 2.06
CA PRO A 175 11.76 11.06 0.60
C PRO A 175 10.51 11.74 0.04
N ALA A 176 9.36 11.54 0.70
CA ALA A 176 8.11 12.18 0.30
C ALA A 176 8.18 13.70 0.39
N ARG A 177 8.77 14.24 1.47
CA ARG A 177 8.98 15.68 1.63
C ARG A 177 9.77 16.27 0.47
N ARG A 178 10.89 15.65 0.09
CA ARG A 178 11.74 16.10 -1.03
C ARG A 178 10.98 16.09 -2.36
N LEU A 179 10.21 15.04 -2.64
CA LEU A 179 9.39 14.93 -3.84
C LEU A 179 8.34 16.04 -3.91
N LEU A 180 7.65 16.31 -2.79
CA LEU A 180 6.62 17.35 -2.72
C LEU A 180 7.24 18.77 -2.83
N GLU A 181 8.39 19.04 -2.22
CA GLU A 181 9.12 20.31 -2.36
C GLU A 181 9.56 20.56 -3.81
N GLU A 182 10.04 19.52 -4.48
CA GLU A 182 10.39 19.58 -5.90
C GLU A 182 9.13 19.85 -6.78
N ALA A 183 8.03 19.17 -6.50
CA ALA A 183 6.76 19.41 -7.19
C ALA A 183 6.26 20.86 -6.95
N LEU A 184 6.32 21.36 -5.72
CA LEU A 184 5.94 22.73 -5.38
C LEU A 184 6.73 23.78 -6.15
N SER A 185 8.03 23.54 -6.34
CA SER A 185 8.90 24.47 -7.08
C SER A 185 8.50 24.65 -8.54
N ARG A 186 7.85 23.66 -9.13
CA ARG A 186 7.44 23.60 -10.56
C ARG A 186 5.96 23.93 -10.75
N GLU A 187 5.13 23.78 -9.71
CA GLU A 187 3.67 23.93 -9.82
C GLU A 187 3.28 25.41 -10.02
N LYS A 188 2.42 25.66 -11.00
CA LYS A 188 1.93 26.99 -11.38
C LYS A 188 0.47 27.24 -10.98
N PHE A 189 -0.30 26.16 -10.75
CA PHE A 189 -1.71 26.26 -10.36
C PHE A 189 -1.83 26.63 -8.89
N PRO A 190 -2.39 27.80 -8.53
CA PRO A 190 -2.41 28.26 -7.14
C PRO A 190 -3.04 27.25 -6.18
N LYS A 191 -4.20 26.68 -6.56
CA LYS A 191 -4.92 25.71 -5.72
C LYS A 191 -4.12 24.42 -5.49
N LEU A 192 -3.39 23.93 -6.50
CA LEU A 192 -2.57 22.75 -6.34
C LEU A 192 -1.30 23.04 -5.54
N ARG A 193 -0.74 24.25 -5.66
CA ARG A 193 0.34 24.72 -4.78
C ARG A 193 -0.06 24.66 -3.30
N GLU A 194 -1.25 25.18 -2.98
CA GLU A 194 -1.82 25.14 -1.63
C GLU A 194 -1.94 23.71 -1.12
N THR A 195 -2.48 22.79 -1.95
CA THR A 195 -2.57 21.37 -1.62
C THR A 195 -1.18 20.75 -1.36
N ILE A 196 -0.15 21.09 -2.16
CA ILE A 196 1.21 20.59 -1.96
C ILE A 196 1.80 21.13 -0.65
N GLU A 197 1.59 22.42 -0.35
CA GLU A 197 2.05 23.06 0.89
C GLU A 197 1.42 22.38 2.13
N GLU A 198 0.11 22.08 2.08
CA GLU A 198 -0.59 21.32 3.11
C GLU A 198 -0.03 19.90 3.26
N ALA A 199 0.25 19.22 2.14
CA ALA A 199 0.85 17.88 2.15
C ALA A 199 2.26 17.89 2.75
N ILE A 200 3.09 18.87 2.43
CA ILE A 200 4.42 19.05 3.03
C ILE A 200 4.28 19.26 4.55
N ALA A 201 3.37 20.13 4.98
CA ALA A 201 3.15 20.38 6.40
C ALA A 201 2.73 19.10 7.15
N LEU A 202 1.84 18.28 6.55
CA LEU A 202 1.43 16.99 7.09
C LEU A 202 2.63 16.04 7.21
N VAL A 203 3.41 15.88 6.15
CA VAL A 203 4.57 14.98 6.11
C VAL A 203 5.64 15.40 7.11
N VAL A 204 5.90 16.71 7.25
CA VAL A 204 6.83 17.27 8.24
C VAL A 204 6.35 17.00 9.68
N ALA A 205 5.06 17.17 9.95
CA ALA A 205 4.49 16.90 11.26
C ALA A 205 4.67 15.43 11.69
N MET A 206 4.65 14.50 10.73
CA MET A 206 4.90 13.08 10.99
C MET A 206 6.37 12.78 11.37
N GLY A 207 7.34 13.53 10.85
CA GLY A 207 8.77 13.38 11.19
C GLY A 207 9.14 13.92 12.57
N GLY A 208 8.30 14.72 13.21
CA GLY A 208 8.57 15.40 14.48
C GLY A 208 8.26 14.63 15.77
N GLY A 209 7.77 13.40 15.70
CA GLY A 209 7.47 12.58 16.88
C GLY A 209 6.49 11.44 16.59
N PRO A 210 6.27 10.50 17.53
CA PRO A 210 5.31 9.43 17.34
C PRO A 210 3.91 10.05 17.20
N VAL A 211 3.34 9.98 16.00
CA VAL A 211 1.92 10.21 15.80
C VAL A 211 1.20 9.09 16.53
N GLN A 212 0.61 9.39 17.67
CA GLN A 212 -0.32 8.49 18.34
C GLN A 212 -1.60 8.50 17.47
N LEU A 213 -1.77 7.44 16.68
CA LEU A 213 -3.02 7.10 16.03
C LEU A 213 -3.91 6.31 16.99
#